data_3a0b96f6c9ae3540d4576ec746f48cbc
#
_entry.id   3a0b96f6c9ae3540d4576ec746f48cbc
#
_cell.length_a   1.000
_cell.length_b   1.000
_cell.length_c   1.000
_cell.angle_alpha   90.00
_cell.angle_beta   90.00
_cell.angle_gamma   90.00
#
_symmetry.space_group_name_H-M   'P 1'
#
loop_
_entity.id
_entity.type
_entity.pdbx_description
1 polymer ?
#
loop_
_entity_poly.entity_id
_entity_poly.type
_entity_poly.pdbx_seq_one_letter_code
_entity_poly.pdbx_strand_id
1 'polypeptide(L)'
;MFKSALSLTLAAALGTAAFGQTTVTAVPGEAAASKYASISQEILRAIEKGNEYLKSKQNPEGYWAQPSYPALTALAVTAYMRDPANQGKPIPEYIRKGYDFVLKSQKEDGSIFNRGMSSYNTAVCMMALLAANKEEYAPAILKGRAYLIKQQNHFAPDN
;
A
#
# COMPACT_ATOMS: atom_id res chain seq x y z
N MET A 1 52.47 54.07 -9.29
CA MET A 1 51.34 54.89 -8.84
C MET A 1 50.54 54.03 -7.85
N PHE A 2 50.69 54.39 -6.60
CA PHE A 2 49.99 53.74 -5.46
C PHE A 2 48.57 54.20 -5.38
N LYS A 3 47.62 53.30 -5.16
CA LYS A 3 46.32 53.63 -4.54
C LYS A 3 45.96 52.57 -3.52
N SER A 4 46.06 52.98 -2.30
CA SER A 4 45.60 52.31 -1.08
C SER A 4 44.08 52.15 -1.10
N ALA A 5 43.59 50.96 -0.76
CA ALA A 5 42.20 50.74 -0.43
C ALA A 5 42.08 50.41 1.06
N LEU A 6 41.34 51.20 1.76
CA LEU A 6 41.05 51.25 3.17
C LEU A 6 40.04 50.17 3.52
N SER A 7 40.44 49.19 4.34
CA SER A 7 39.50 48.18 4.88
C SER A 7 38.80 48.72 6.10
N LEU A 8 37.49 48.82 6.01
CA LEU A 8 36.60 49.15 7.11
C LEU A 8 36.07 47.85 7.75
N THR A 9 36.57 47.47 8.91
CA THR A 9 36.08 46.37 9.72
C THR A 9 34.91 46.82 10.57
N LEU A 10 33.71 46.38 10.25
CA LEU A 10 32.52 46.58 11.08
C LEU A 10 32.35 45.38 12.00
N ALA A 11 32.64 45.51 13.29
CA ALA A 11 32.39 44.54 14.31
C ALA A 11 30.91 44.59 14.71
N ALA A 12 30.13 43.62 14.30
CA ALA A 12 28.77 43.41 14.81
C ALA A 12 28.82 42.44 16.00
N ALA A 13 28.54 42.94 17.20
CA ALA A 13 28.33 42.12 18.38
C ALA A 13 26.95 41.48 18.29
N LEU A 14 26.89 40.18 18.01
CA LEU A 14 25.70 39.35 18.10
C LEU A 14 25.62 38.78 19.52
N GLY A 15 24.63 39.24 20.28
CA GLY A 15 24.28 38.65 21.56
C GLY A 15 23.82 37.22 21.42
N THR A 16 24.49 36.30 22.09
CA THR A 16 24.09 34.91 22.22
C THR A 16 22.90 34.82 23.17
N ALA A 17 21.68 34.70 22.62
CA ALA A 17 20.55 34.21 23.38
C ALA A 17 20.76 32.70 23.63
N ALA A 18 20.98 32.36 24.89
CA ALA A 18 21.04 30.95 25.32
C ALA A 18 19.61 30.38 25.24
N PHE A 19 19.32 29.69 24.12
CA PHE A 19 18.18 28.79 24.08
C PHE A 19 18.49 27.60 24.95
N GLY A 20 17.73 27.46 26.06
CA GLY A 20 17.80 26.30 26.93
C GLY A 20 17.60 25.02 26.11
N GLN A 21 18.62 24.19 25.99
CA GLN A 21 18.51 22.82 25.48
C GLN A 21 17.71 22.05 26.53
N THR A 22 16.43 21.83 26.24
CA THR A 22 15.67 20.77 26.90
C THR A 22 16.30 19.46 26.47
N THR A 23 17.14 18.90 27.30
CA THR A 23 17.59 17.52 27.18
C THR A 23 16.36 16.65 27.33
N VAL A 24 15.85 16.11 26.22
CA VAL A 24 14.89 15.03 26.22
C VAL A 24 15.63 13.81 26.79
N THR A 25 15.48 13.61 28.07
CA THR A 25 16.00 12.44 28.79
C THR A 25 15.10 11.25 28.51
N ALA A 26 15.75 10.11 28.25
CA ALA A 26 15.27 8.76 28.27
C ALA A 26 14.41 8.32 27.05
N VAL A 27 15.10 7.98 26.00
CA VAL A 27 14.74 6.83 25.15
C VAL A 27 14.56 5.60 26.04
N PRO A 28 13.44 4.85 25.94
CA PRO A 28 13.32 3.56 26.66
C PRO A 28 14.55 2.71 26.39
N GLY A 29 15.18 2.19 27.45
CA GLY A 29 16.47 1.55 27.37
C GLY A 29 16.57 0.41 26.35
N GLU A 30 17.78 0.02 26.01
CA GLU A 30 18.15 -1.05 25.05
C GLU A 30 17.31 -2.34 25.16
N ALA A 31 16.83 -2.69 26.36
CA ALA A 31 15.98 -3.85 26.61
C ALA A 31 14.60 -3.74 25.93
N ALA A 32 14.00 -2.55 25.89
CA ALA A 32 12.72 -2.33 25.21
C ALA A 32 12.91 -2.36 23.68
N ALA A 33 13.96 -1.73 23.17
CA ALA A 33 14.31 -1.76 21.75
C ALA A 33 14.61 -3.21 21.28
N SER A 34 15.29 -4.02 22.08
CA SER A 34 15.57 -5.43 21.81
C SER A 34 14.30 -6.28 21.77
N LYS A 35 13.34 -6.07 22.70
CA LYS A 35 12.06 -6.77 22.72
C LYS A 35 11.23 -6.46 21.49
N TYR A 36 11.13 -5.20 21.08
CA TYR A 36 10.40 -4.82 19.87
C TYR A 36 11.09 -5.32 18.59
N ALA A 37 12.41 -5.38 18.56
CA ALA A 37 13.15 -5.94 17.44
C ALA A 37 12.87 -7.43 17.25
N SER A 38 12.80 -8.22 18.33
CA SER A 38 12.46 -9.64 18.29
C SER A 38 11.04 -9.86 17.75
N ILE A 39 10.05 -9.13 18.29
CA ILE A 39 8.65 -9.19 17.83
C ILE A 39 8.55 -8.82 16.36
N SER A 40 9.22 -7.77 15.92
CA SER A 40 9.23 -7.35 14.50
C SER A 40 9.77 -8.45 13.60
N GLN A 41 10.84 -9.13 14.00
CA GLN A 41 11.40 -10.25 13.24
C GLN A 41 10.45 -11.46 13.18
N GLU A 42 9.74 -11.74 14.26
CA GLU A 42 8.73 -12.81 14.28
C GLU A 42 7.55 -12.49 13.34
N ILE A 43 7.07 -11.25 13.34
CA ILE A 43 6.02 -10.78 12.44
C ILE A 43 6.47 -10.93 10.98
N LEU A 44 7.67 -10.47 10.62
CA LEU A 44 8.18 -10.57 9.25
C LEU A 44 8.29 -12.03 8.79
N ARG A 45 8.78 -12.93 9.66
CA ARG A 45 8.84 -14.36 9.35
C ARG A 45 7.45 -14.99 9.18
N ALA A 46 6.47 -14.56 9.98
CA ALA A 46 5.10 -15.03 9.85
C ALA A 46 4.48 -14.58 8.50
N ILE A 47 4.71 -13.33 8.09
CA ILE A 47 4.26 -12.80 6.81
C ILE A 47 4.91 -13.56 5.65
N GLU A 48 6.23 -13.78 5.70
CA GLU A 48 6.97 -14.55 4.69
C GLU A 48 6.39 -15.96 4.51
N LYS A 49 6.22 -16.71 5.62
CA LYS A 49 5.61 -18.04 5.58
C LYS A 49 4.18 -18.02 5.04
N GLY A 50 3.40 -17.00 5.40
CA GLY A 50 2.07 -16.81 4.85
C GLY A 50 2.08 -16.61 3.35
N ASN A 51 2.97 -15.78 2.83
CA ASN A 51 3.14 -15.54 1.40
C ASN A 51 3.63 -16.78 0.65
N GLU A 52 4.56 -17.57 1.23
CA GLU A 52 5.00 -18.85 0.66
C GLU A 52 3.85 -19.85 0.58
N TYR A 53 3.06 -19.95 1.65
CA TYR A 53 1.86 -20.79 1.65
C TYR A 53 0.87 -20.38 0.57
N LEU A 54 0.53 -19.10 0.47
CA LEU A 54 -0.34 -18.59 -0.58
C LEU A 54 0.20 -18.93 -1.97
N LYS A 55 1.49 -18.71 -2.22
CA LYS A 55 2.15 -19.07 -3.48
C LYS A 55 1.95 -20.57 -3.82
N SER A 56 2.08 -21.44 -2.82
CA SER A 56 1.91 -22.89 -3.01
C SER A 56 0.46 -23.32 -3.31
N LYS A 57 -0.53 -22.46 -3.00
CA LYS A 57 -1.97 -22.73 -3.13
C LYS A 57 -2.61 -22.07 -4.34
N GLN A 58 -1.84 -21.36 -5.16
CA GLN A 58 -2.38 -20.76 -6.37
C GLN A 58 -2.76 -21.82 -7.40
N ASN A 59 -3.93 -21.66 -8.01
CA ASN A 59 -4.34 -22.46 -9.15
C ASN A 59 -3.51 -22.06 -10.40
N PRO A 60 -3.18 -22.99 -11.31
CA PRO A 60 -2.48 -22.68 -12.56
C PRO A 60 -3.11 -21.54 -13.38
N GLU A 61 -4.42 -21.37 -13.30
CA GLU A 61 -5.16 -20.29 -13.95
C GLU A 61 -5.03 -18.92 -13.25
N GLY A 62 -4.27 -18.84 -12.15
CA GLY A 62 -3.93 -17.60 -11.46
C GLY A 62 -4.81 -17.25 -10.27
N TYR A 63 -5.91 -17.95 -10.02
CA TYR A 63 -6.78 -17.67 -8.88
C TYR A 63 -6.40 -18.45 -7.62
N TRP A 64 -6.96 -18.00 -6.47
CA TRP A 64 -6.92 -18.73 -5.20
C TRP A 64 -8.31 -19.19 -4.80
N ALA A 65 -8.38 -20.33 -4.16
CA ALA A 65 -9.59 -20.97 -3.64
C ALA A 65 -10.63 -21.25 -4.74
N GLN A 66 -11.55 -20.36 -5.02
CA GLN A 66 -12.65 -20.55 -5.96
C GLN A 66 -12.70 -19.46 -7.02
N PRO A 67 -12.82 -19.82 -8.31
CA PRO A 67 -12.92 -18.83 -9.38
C PRO A 67 -14.20 -18.02 -9.34
N SER A 68 -15.23 -18.49 -8.62
CA SER A 68 -16.51 -17.80 -8.47
C SER A 68 -16.40 -16.45 -7.74
N TYR A 69 -15.38 -16.28 -6.90
CA TYR A 69 -15.19 -15.11 -6.04
C TYR A 69 -13.82 -14.47 -6.27
N PRO A 70 -13.69 -13.58 -7.26
CA PRO A 70 -12.41 -12.91 -7.56
C PRO A 70 -11.81 -12.15 -6.35
N ALA A 71 -12.65 -11.77 -5.38
CA ALA A 71 -12.19 -11.15 -4.14
C ALA A 71 -11.18 -12.00 -3.37
N LEU A 72 -11.29 -13.34 -3.41
CA LEU A 72 -10.33 -14.23 -2.73
C LEU A 72 -8.94 -14.14 -3.36
N THR A 73 -8.89 -14.07 -4.69
CA THR A 73 -7.65 -13.82 -5.43
C THR A 73 -7.11 -12.42 -5.13
N ALA A 74 -7.98 -11.41 -5.12
CA ALA A 74 -7.61 -10.05 -4.80
C ALA A 74 -7.00 -9.90 -3.40
N LEU A 75 -7.54 -10.62 -2.39
CA LEU A 75 -6.95 -10.65 -1.04
C LEU A 75 -5.56 -11.27 -1.04
N ALA A 76 -5.36 -12.38 -1.76
CA ALA A 76 -4.06 -13.05 -1.83
C ALA A 76 -2.98 -12.16 -2.49
N VAL A 77 -3.29 -11.50 -3.61
CA VAL A 77 -2.34 -10.57 -4.25
C VAL A 77 -2.08 -9.34 -3.38
N THR A 78 -3.10 -8.85 -2.65
CA THR A 78 -2.94 -7.73 -1.73
C THR A 78 -2.02 -8.07 -0.56
N ALA A 79 -2.09 -9.29 -0.03
CA ALA A 79 -1.20 -9.75 1.03
C ALA A 79 0.27 -9.66 0.58
N TYR A 80 0.59 -10.13 -0.63
CA TYR A 80 1.93 -10.00 -1.20
C TYR A 80 2.36 -8.54 -1.40
N MET A 81 1.48 -7.71 -1.98
CA MET A 81 1.80 -6.31 -2.30
C MET A 81 1.98 -5.43 -1.05
N ARG A 82 1.35 -5.79 0.06
CA ARG A 82 1.46 -5.06 1.33
C ARG A 82 2.57 -5.58 2.24
N ASP A 83 3.23 -6.66 1.87
CA ASP A 83 4.40 -7.13 2.59
C ASP A 83 5.53 -6.10 2.49
N PRO A 84 6.02 -5.55 3.60
CA PRO A 84 7.12 -4.59 3.59
C PRO A 84 8.38 -5.10 2.88
N ALA A 85 8.63 -6.41 2.94
CA ALA A 85 9.76 -7.04 2.28
C ALA A 85 9.66 -7.02 0.75
N ASN A 86 8.47 -6.82 0.19
CA ASN A 86 8.21 -6.80 -1.26
C ASN A 86 8.09 -5.40 -1.85
N GLN A 87 8.11 -4.36 -1.01
CA GLN A 87 8.02 -2.98 -1.49
C GLN A 87 9.17 -2.64 -2.43
N GLY A 88 8.84 -2.01 -3.56
CA GLY A 88 9.80 -1.62 -4.59
C GLY A 88 10.37 -2.78 -5.43
N LYS A 89 9.99 -4.03 -5.14
CA LYS A 89 10.40 -5.18 -5.95
C LYS A 89 9.49 -5.36 -7.16
N PRO A 90 10.01 -5.94 -8.27
CA PRO A 90 9.18 -6.34 -9.40
C PRO A 90 8.09 -7.33 -8.97
N ILE A 91 6.89 -7.17 -9.51
CA ILE A 91 5.77 -8.09 -9.26
C ILE A 91 6.09 -9.44 -9.93
N PRO A 92 6.17 -10.53 -9.15
CA PRO A 92 6.48 -11.85 -9.71
C PRO A 92 5.33 -12.40 -10.57
N GLU A 93 5.66 -13.35 -11.43
CA GLU A 93 4.71 -13.90 -12.41
C GLU A 93 3.44 -14.46 -11.78
N TYR A 94 3.54 -15.18 -10.66
CA TYR A 94 2.37 -15.75 -10.01
C TYR A 94 1.41 -14.68 -9.49
N ILE A 95 1.91 -13.54 -9.01
CA ILE A 95 1.08 -12.40 -8.60
C ILE A 95 0.46 -11.72 -9.83
N ARG A 96 1.21 -11.58 -10.94
CA ARG A 96 0.66 -11.05 -12.21
C ARG A 96 -0.50 -11.91 -12.71
N LYS A 97 -0.37 -13.25 -12.69
CA LYS A 97 -1.47 -14.16 -13.02
C LYS A 97 -2.72 -13.92 -12.16
N GLY A 98 -2.54 -13.60 -10.88
CA GLY A 98 -3.64 -13.23 -9.99
C GLY A 98 -4.33 -11.93 -10.44
N TYR A 99 -3.58 -10.92 -10.80
CA TYR A 99 -4.13 -9.68 -11.36
C TYR A 99 -4.84 -9.91 -12.70
N ASP A 100 -4.26 -10.72 -13.57
CA ASP A 100 -4.89 -11.08 -14.87
C ASP A 100 -6.24 -11.76 -14.66
N PHE A 101 -6.33 -12.66 -13.68
CA PHE A 101 -7.60 -13.31 -13.32
C PHE A 101 -8.62 -12.28 -12.80
N VAL A 102 -8.22 -11.34 -11.95
CA VAL A 102 -9.10 -10.28 -11.44
C VAL A 102 -9.61 -9.40 -12.59
N LEU A 103 -8.71 -8.98 -13.49
CA LEU A 103 -9.07 -8.14 -14.64
C LEU A 103 -10.00 -8.87 -15.62
N LYS A 104 -9.77 -10.16 -15.90
CA LYS A 104 -10.64 -11.00 -16.73
C LYS A 104 -12.05 -11.19 -16.14
N SER A 105 -12.19 -11.03 -14.82
CA SER A 105 -13.48 -11.11 -14.14
C SER A 105 -14.28 -9.80 -14.21
N GLN A 106 -13.73 -8.73 -14.78
CA GLN A 106 -14.44 -7.46 -14.97
C GLN A 106 -15.41 -7.55 -16.13
N LYS A 107 -16.64 -7.09 -15.89
CA LYS A 107 -17.72 -7.01 -16.87
C LYS A 107 -17.79 -5.64 -17.52
N GLU A 108 -18.61 -5.52 -18.55
CA GLU A 108 -18.80 -4.28 -19.31
C GLU A 108 -19.30 -3.12 -18.44
N ASP A 109 -20.18 -3.43 -17.47
CA ASP A 109 -20.74 -2.46 -16.52
C ASP A 109 -19.72 -2.01 -15.45
N GLY A 110 -18.53 -2.57 -15.47
CA GLY A 110 -17.43 -2.28 -14.53
C GLY A 110 -17.40 -3.16 -13.28
N SER A 111 -18.42 -3.98 -13.05
CA SER A 111 -18.42 -4.92 -11.94
C SER A 111 -17.34 -6.00 -12.10
N ILE A 112 -16.76 -6.43 -10.98
CA ILE A 112 -15.75 -7.50 -10.96
C ILE A 112 -16.29 -8.63 -10.08
N PHE A 113 -16.95 -9.60 -10.69
CA PHE A 113 -17.45 -10.78 -9.99
C PHE A 113 -17.81 -11.87 -11.00
N ASN A 114 -17.81 -13.14 -10.55
CA ASN A 114 -18.25 -14.27 -11.36
C ASN A 114 -19.57 -14.85 -10.82
N ARG A 115 -19.77 -14.86 -9.50
CA ARG A 115 -21.00 -15.35 -8.87
C ARG A 115 -21.32 -14.58 -7.59
N GLY A 116 -22.47 -13.92 -7.56
CA GLY A 116 -22.97 -13.22 -6.35
C GLY A 116 -22.07 -12.15 -5.78
N MET A 117 -22.52 -11.45 -4.77
CA MET A 117 -21.79 -10.43 -4.00
C MET A 117 -21.00 -9.44 -4.89
N SER A 118 -21.65 -8.93 -5.95
CA SER A 118 -20.99 -8.12 -6.97
C SER A 118 -20.30 -6.87 -6.40
N SER A 119 -20.98 -6.13 -5.51
CA SER A 119 -20.40 -4.93 -4.89
C SER A 119 -19.19 -5.26 -4.00
N TYR A 120 -19.28 -6.33 -3.19
CA TYR A 120 -18.18 -6.78 -2.35
C TYR A 120 -16.95 -7.20 -3.19
N ASN A 121 -17.17 -8.11 -4.15
CA ASN A 121 -16.09 -8.57 -5.04
C ASN A 121 -15.45 -7.38 -5.77
N THR A 122 -16.25 -6.47 -6.33
CA THR A 122 -15.75 -5.30 -7.05
C THR A 122 -14.90 -4.41 -6.13
N ALA A 123 -15.38 -4.11 -4.93
CA ALA A 123 -14.67 -3.25 -3.98
C ALA A 123 -13.30 -3.86 -3.59
N VAL A 124 -13.27 -5.14 -3.23
CA VAL A 124 -12.03 -5.83 -2.82
C VAL A 124 -11.05 -5.96 -4.00
N CYS A 125 -11.55 -6.27 -5.20
CA CYS A 125 -10.71 -6.32 -6.41
C CYS A 125 -10.12 -4.94 -6.75
N MET A 126 -10.89 -3.86 -6.63
CA MET A 126 -10.37 -2.51 -6.84
C MET A 126 -9.28 -2.14 -5.84
N MET A 127 -9.42 -2.52 -4.57
CA MET A 127 -8.38 -2.31 -3.57
C MET A 127 -7.08 -3.02 -3.94
N ALA A 128 -7.17 -4.24 -4.48
CA ALA A 128 -6.00 -4.98 -4.95
C ALA A 128 -5.35 -4.31 -6.17
N LEU A 129 -6.13 -3.87 -7.15
CA LEU A 129 -5.62 -3.14 -8.32
C LEU A 129 -4.93 -1.83 -7.94
N LEU A 130 -5.48 -1.09 -6.96
CA LEU A 130 -4.85 0.10 -6.40
C LEU A 130 -3.52 -0.22 -5.69
N ALA A 131 -3.45 -1.34 -4.95
CA ALA A 131 -2.23 -1.75 -4.26
C ALA A 131 -1.07 -2.07 -5.22
N ALA A 132 -1.38 -2.47 -6.47
CA ALA A 132 -0.37 -2.69 -7.50
C ALA A 132 0.34 -1.42 -7.96
N ASN A 133 -0.30 -0.26 -7.78
CA ASN A 133 0.18 1.06 -8.23
C ASN A 133 0.64 1.05 -9.70
N LYS A 134 -0.17 0.42 -10.58
CA LYS A 134 0.07 0.30 -12.01
C LYS A 134 -0.89 1.20 -12.78
N GLU A 135 -0.37 2.08 -13.62
CA GLU A 135 -1.18 2.98 -14.44
C GLU A 135 -2.08 2.22 -15.41
N GLU A 136 -1.62 1.09 -15.92
CA GLU A 136 -2.39 0.21 -16.80
C GLU A 136 -3.70 -0.32 -16.19
N TYR A 137 -3.84 -0.31 -14.86
CA TYR A 137 -5.05 -0.74 -14.15
C TYR A 137 -6.06 0.39 -13.92
N ALA A 138 -5.68 1.64 -14.18
CA ALA A 138 -6.54 2.81 -13.96
C ALA A 138 -7.90 2.70 -14.69
N PRO A 139 -8.00 2.27 -15.96
CA PRO A 139 -9.29 2.12 -16.63
C PRO A 139 -10.23 1.13 -15.93
N ALA A 140 -9.69 0.00 -15.44
CA ALA A 140 -10.48 -1.00 -14.73
C ALA A 140 -10.98 -0.46 -13.37
N ILE A 141 -10.14 0.27 -12.66
CA ILE A 141 -10.48 0.92 -11.38
C ILE A 141 -11.58 1.96 -11.58
N LEU A 142 -11.48 2.79 -12.62
CA LEU A 142 -12.49 3.83 -12.91
C LEU A 142 -13.85 3.21 -13.26
N LYS A 143 -13.88 2.13 -14.05
CA LYS A 143 -15.12 1.39 -14.34
C LYS A 143 -15.73 0.79 -13.08
N GLY A 144 -14.92 0.12 -12.25
CA GLY A 144 -15.37 -0.45 -10.97
C GLY A 144 -15.92 0.61 -10.02
N ARG A 145 -15.27 1.78 -9.95
CA ARG A 145 -15.76 2.93 -9.17
C ARG A 145 -17.12 3.41 -9.66
N ALA A 146 -17.28 3.57 -10.99
CA ALA A 146 -18.55 3.99 -11.57
C ALA A 146 -19.68 2.99 -11.28
N TYR A 147 -19.37 1.68 -11.34
CA TYR A 147 -20.31 0.63 -10.94
C TYR A 147 -20.72 0.77 -9.47
N LEU A 148 -19.77 0.89 -8.53
CA LEU A 148 -20.08 0.99 -7.11
C LEU A 148 -20.90 2.24 -6.76
N ILE A 149 -20.64 3.37 -7.42
CA ILE A 149 -21.44 4.59 -7.25
C ILE A 149 -22.91 4.33 -7.61
N LYS A 150 -23.18 3.59 -8.68
CA LYS A 150 -24.55 3.25 -9.09
C LYS A 150 -25.26 2.29 -8.11
N GLN A 151 -24.49 1.57 -7.28
CA GLN A 151 -25.05 0.66 -6.27
C GLN A 151 -25.38 1.37 -4.95
N GLN A 152 -25.03 2.64 -4.79
CA GLN A 152 -25.35 3.40 -3.58
C GLN A 152 -26.84 3.69 -3.52
N ASN A 153 -27.48 3.31 -2.42
CA ASN A 153 -28.85 3.74 -2.12
C ASN A 153 -28.79 5.17 -1.63
N HIS A 154 -29.29 6.09 -2.43
CA HIS A 154 -29.54 7.45 -1.99
C HIS A 154 -30.91 7.45 -1.28
N PHE A 155 -30.90 7.56 0.03
CA PHE A 155 -32.12 7.97 0.74
C PHE A 155 -32.38 9.43 0.35
N ALA A 156 -33.35 9.65 -0.53
CA ALA A 156 -33.91 11.00 -0.66
C ALA A 156 -34.48 11.36 0.71
N PRO A 157 -34.19 12.53 1.29
CA PRO A 157 -34.93 12.98 2.47
C PRO A 157 -36.41 13.03 2.06
N ASP A 158 -37.25 12.34 2.82
CA ASP A 158 -38.70 12.38 2.62
C ASP A 158 -39.13 13.85 2.67
N ASN A 159 -39.72 14.33 1.58
CA ASN A 159 -40.37 15.65 1.52
C ASN A 159 -41.60 15.66 2.39
#